data_cff0b839b3ad6759c6664593ed40374c
#
_entry.id   cff0b839b3ad6759c6664593ed40374c
#
_cell.length_a   1.000
_cell.length_b   1.000
_cell.length_c   1.000
_cell.angle_alpha   90.00
_cell.angle_beta   90.00
_cell.angle_gamma   90.00
#
_symmetry.space_group_name_H-M   'P 1'
#
loop_
_entity.id
_entity.type
_entity.pdbx_description
1 polymer ?
#
loop_
_entity_poly.entity_id
_entity_poly.type
_entity_poly.pdbx_seq_one_letter_code
_entity_poly.pdbx_strand_id
1 'polypeptide(L)'
;MPTISIRSHGLSASRYQQIVNPVTGEIVKLTVFQPPERTNTGGWTRNVARRNEQRLQQVDFSAIDGTPAFVTLTMPKQQMEQVSSRQFHYWLKMFLQYVQRRGCCHYYWILEFQGSGNPHLHILLWLNGWETGGAKRGFEHHEWDVVEQYRALAYWVKMLNGDGISAKVDAQNFQLVELGKSSNVDGVSLESPTPERLLMYLAKHAARGVAHYQRQIANMPADWKYRSGRVWGHDSKLPLREQADYEVDWAFFYKYRRLVKRWCVSNANGIQDDEKRRKTIASGRRMLKCGRPDVSPYRGISAWVPETVACQLLDSIEGGER
;
A
#
# COMPACT_ATOMS: atom_id res chain seq x y z
N MET A 1 25.47 7.50 -10.09
CA MET A 1 24.69 8.05 -11.24
C MET A 1 23.21 8.17 -10.84
N PRO A 2 22.40 9.00 -11.48
CA PRO A 2 20.95 8.98 -11.26
C PRO A 2 20.35 7.68 -11.76
N THR A 3 19.28 7.22 -11.08
CA THR A 3 18.58 5.99 -11.42
C THR A 3 17.10 6.26 -11.60
N ILE A 4 16.52 5.73 -12.65
CA ILE A 4 15.09 5.71 -12.90
C ILE A 4 14.63 4.26 -12.66
N SER A 5 13.70 4.09 -11.73
CA SER A 5 13.09 2.79 -11.40
C SER A 5 11.66 2.77 -11.88
N ILE A 6 11.30 1.83 -12.72
CA ILE A 6 9.94 1.63 -13.24
C ILE A 6 9.34 0.36 -12.64
N ARG A 7 8.07 0.44 -12.25
CA ARG A 7 7.24 -0.64 -11.69
C ARG A 7 5.93 -0.71 -12.44
N SER A 8 5.18 -1.77 -12.28
CA SER A 8 3.89 -1.99 -12.96
C SER A 8 2.94 -0.78 -12.86
N HIS A 9 2.90 -0.10 -11.73
CA HIS A 9 1.96 1.00 -11.48
C HIS A 9 2.63 2.28 -10.99
N GLY A 10 3.93 2.41 -11.13
CA GLY A 10 4.61 3.61 -10.65
C GLY A 10 6.06 3.69 -11.03
N LEU A 11 6.62 4.88 -10.85
CA LEU A 11 8.02 5.14 -11.09
C LEU A 11 8.65 5.95 -9.96
N SER A 12 9.97 5.87 -9.88
CA SER A 12 10.76 6.82 -9.11
C SER A 12 12.02 7.19 -9.88
N ALA A 13 12.42 8.44 -9.77
CA ALA A 13 13.70 8.90 -10.25
C ALA A 13 14.48 9.47 -9.07
N SER A 14 15.62 8.89 -8.78
CA SER A 14 16.42 9.19 -7.60
C SER A 14 17.89 9.33 -7.95
N ARG A 15 18.62 9.94 -7.05
CA ARG A 15 20.07 10.04 -7.11
C ARG A 15 20.64 8.95 -6.19
N TYR A 16 21.48 8.10 -6.74
CA TYR A 16 22.39 7.31 -5.93
C TYR A 16 23.60 8.17 -5.58
N GLN A 17 23.87 8.36 -4.31
CA GLN A 17 25.11 8.99 -3.85
C GLN A 17 26.12 7.85 -3.65
N GLN A 18 26.96 7.60 -4.66
CA GLN A 18 28.18 6.83 -4.46
C GLN A 18 29.12 7.72 -3.63
N ILE A 19 29.45 7.29 -2.44
CA ILE A 19 30.52 7.94 -1.68
C ILE A 19 31.82 7.32 -2.21
N VAL A 20 32.56 8.11 -2.96
CA VAL A 20 33.91 7.73 -3.42
C VAL A 20 34.88 8.12 -2.32
N ASN A 21 35.77 7.23 -1.94
CA ASN A 21 36.88 7.55 -1.04
C ASN A 21 37.74 8.60 -1.76
N PRO A 22 37.91 9.81 -1.19
CA PRO A 22 38.64 10.88 -1.88
C PRO A 22 40.13 10.59 -2.04
N VAL A 23 40.67 9.58 -1.34
CA VAL A 23 42.07 9.21 -1.37
C VAL A 23 42.35 8.06 -2.36
N THR A 24 41.47 7.02 -2.36
CA THR A 24 41.70 5.80 -3.17
C THR A 24 40.91 5.82 -4.48
N GLY A 25 39.95 6.70 -4.64
CA GLY A 25 39.04 6.70 -5.80
C GLY A 25 38.04 5.51 -5.80
N GLU A 26 38.11 4.64 -4.81
CA GLU A 26 37.24 3.48 -4.72
C GLU A 26 35.84 3.87 -4.23
N ILE A 27 34.83 3.21 -4.81
CA ILE A 27 33.45 3.33 -4.32
C ILE A 27 33.40 2.70 -2.93
N VAL A 28 33.30 3.56 -1.90
CA VAL A 28 32.99 3.12 -0.56
C VAL A 28 31.57 2.58 -0.58
N LYS A 29 31.41 1.28 -0.81
CA LYS A 29 30.17 0.62 -0.41
C LYS A 29 30.06 0.87 1.09
N LEU A 30 29.07 1.65 1.51
CA LEU A 30 28.71 1.79 2.92
C LEU A 30 28.19 0.43 3.43
N THR A 31 29.08 -0.56 3.50
CA THR A 31 28.83 -1.88 4.09
C THR A 31 28.82 -1.84 5.61
N VAL A 32 29.10 -0.67 6.19
CA VAL A 32 28.90 -0.45 7.61
C VAL A 32 27.66 0.43 7.82
N PHE A 33 26.57 0.06 7.18
CA PHE A 33 25.29 0.30 7.81
C PHE A 33 25.18 -0.79 8.89
N GLN A 34 25.76 -0.56 10.06
CA GLN A 34 25.16 -1.17 11.24
C GLN A 34 23.69 -0.76 11.16
N PRO A 35 22.76 -1.73 10.97
CA PRO A 35 21.36 -1.37 11.02
C PRO A 35 21.20 -0.59 12.32
N PRO A 36 20.72 0.67 12.30
CA PRO A 36 20.55 1.41 13.54
C PRO A 36 19.84 0.46 14.45
N GLU A 37 20.33 0.34 15.70
CA GLU A 37 19.63 -0.45 16.71
C GLU A 37 18.18 -0.20 16.50
N ARG A 38 17.37 -1.27 16.35
CA ARG A 38 15.97 -1.13 15.99
C ARG A 38 15.34 -0.21 16.99
N THR A 39 15.56 1.08 16.79
CA THR A 39 14.91 2.12 17.58
C THR A 39 13.45 1.80 17.42
N ASN A 40 12.75 1.69 18.53
CA ASN A 40 11.33 1.40 18.61
C ASN A 40 10.56 2.46 17.83
N THR A 41 10.63 2.41 16.50
CA THR A 41 9.92 3.31 15.61
C THR A 41 8.52 2.74 15.47
N GLY A 42 7.66 3.19 16.38
CA GLY A 42 6.25 2.85 16.32
C GLY A 42 5.62 3.41 15.05
N GLY A 43 4.86 2.60 14.36
CA GLY A 43 3.90 3.03 13.36
C GLY A 43 4.49 3.45 12.00
N TRP A 44 3.84 4.45 11.42
CA TRP A 44 4.12 4.96 10.09
C TRP A 44 5.28 5.96 10.10
N THR A 45 6.44 5.54 9.63
CA THR A 45 7.55 6.44 9.28
C THR A 45 7.54 6.74 7.78
N ARG A 46 8.25 7.77 7.34
CA ARG A 46 8.40 8.10 5.91
C ARG A 46 8.96 6.91 5.11
N ASN A 47 9.89 6.16 5.68
CA ASN A 47 10.48 4.99 5.02
C ASN A 47 9.48 3.82 4.96
N VAL A 48 8.68 3.62 6.00
CA VAL A 48 7.62 2.59 6.03
C VAL A 48 6.55 2.92 4.99
N ALA A 49 6.08 4.16 4.94
CA ALA A 49 5.10 4.62 3.96
C ALA A 49 5.62 4.46 2.52
N ARG A 50 6.87 4.87 2.27
CA ARG A 50 7.49 4.72 0.95
C ARG A 50 7.62 3.25 0.52
N ARG A 51 8.05 2.36 1.42
CA ARG A 51 8.14 0.92 1.12
C ARG A 51 6.78 0.32 0.82
N ASN A 52 5.74 0.69 1.58
CA ASN A 52 4.38 0.26 1.32
C ASN A 52 3.90 0.72 -0.06
N GLU A 53 4.11 1.99 -0.40
CA GLU A 53 3.77 2.54 -1.73
C GLU A 53 4.51 1.81 -2.86
N GLN A 54 5.82 1.64 -2.72
CA GLN A 54 6.63 0.93 -3.72
C GLN A 54 6.19 -0.54 -3.89
N ARG A 55 5.82 -1.21 -2.80
CA ARG A 55 5.33 -2.59 -2.85
C ARG A 55 3.99 -2.68 -3.58
N LEU A 56 3.05 -1.77 -3.30
CA LEU A 56 1.79 -1.71 -4.03
C LEU A 56 1.98 -1.44 -5.53
N GLN A 57 2.94 -0.60 -5.88
CA GLN A 57 3.27 -0.33 -7.28
C GLN A 57 3.84 -1.55 -8.02
N GLN A 58 4.33 -2.57 -7.31
CA GLN A 58 4.87 -3.80 -7.88
C GLN A 58 3.84 -4.92 -8.04
N VAL A 59 2.64 -4.80 -7.46
CA VAL A 59 1.63 -5.88 -7.52
C VAL A 59 1.23 -6.14 -8.97
N ASP A 60 1.34 -7.40 -9.38
CA ASP A 60 0.90 -7.85 -10.70
C ASP A 60 -0.53 -8.37 -10.65
N PHE A 61 -1.49 -7.47 -10.86
CA PHE A 61 -2.90 -7.82 -10.84
C PHE A 61 -3.31 -8.78 -11.96
N SER A 62 -2.57 -8.83 -13.06
CA SER A 62 -2.85 -9.74 -14.17
C SER A 62 -2.56 -11.20 -13.84
N ALA A 63 -1.74 -11.43 -12.82
CA ALA A 63 -1.37 -12.76 -12.33
C ALA A 63 -2.14 -13.16 -11.05
N ILE A 64 -3.15 -12.40 -10.66
CA ILE A 64 -3.96 -12.69 -9.48
C ILE A 64 -5.33 -13.19 -9.92
N ASP A 65 -5.63 -14.43 -9.55
CA ASP A 65 -6.95 -15.02 -9.70
C ASP A 65 -7.80 -14.78 -8.45
N GLY A 66 -9.12 -14.87 -8.63
CA GLY A 66 -10.10 -14.77 -7.56
C GLY A 66 -10.89 -13.47 -7.53
N THR A 67 -11.99 -13.51 -6.80
CA THR A 67 -12.86 -12.34 -6.59
C THR A 67 -12.26 -11.44 -5.51
N PRO A 68 -12.00 -10.17 -5.82
CA PRO A 68 -11.50 -9.25 -4.82
C PRO A 68 -12.57 -8.92 -3.78
N ALA A 69 -12.14 -8.75 -2.52
CA ALA A 69 -13.00 -8.32 -1.43
C ALA A 69 -12.27 -7.29 -0.55
N PHE A 70 -13.00 -6.26 -0.13
CA PHE A 70 -12.53 -5.33 0.88
C PHE A 70 -13.09 -5.71 2.24
N VAL A 71 -12.21 -5.76 3.23
CA VAL A 71 -12.57 -6.00 4.61
C VAL A 71 -12.04 -4.84 5.46
N THR A 72 -12.93 -4.26 6.25
CA THR A 72 -12.57 -3.23 7.21
C THR A 72 -12.87 -3.75 8.61
N LEU A 73 -11.83 -3.86 9.43
CA LEU A 73 -11.93 -4.35 10.81
C LEU A 73 -11.56 -3.24 11.77
N THR A 74 -12.50 -2.89 12.65
CA THR A 74 -12.36 -1.79 13.61
C THR A 74 -12.49 -2.32 15.03
N MET A 75 -11.68 -1.80 15.93
CA MET A 75 -11.77 -2.12 17.35
C MET A 75 -12.59 -1.09 18.13
N PRO A 76 -13.30 -1.51 19.20
CA PRO A 76 -14.03 -0.60 20.08
C PRO A 76 -13.08 0.38 20.80
N LYS A 77 -13.47 1.64 20.88
CA LYS A 77 -12.65 2.71 21.48
C LYS A 77 -12.32 2.45 22.97
N GLN A 78 -13.28 1.97 23.70
CA GLN A 78 -13.24 1.96 25.17
C GLN A 78 -12.28 0.96 25.80
N GLN A 79 -11.68 0.07 25.01
CA GLN A 79 -10.87 -1.06 25.52
C GLN A 79 -9.46 -1.13 24.93
N MET A 80 -9.05 -0.08 24.21
CA MET A 80 -7.76 -0.09 23.49
C MET A 80 -6.55 -0.02 24.39
N GLU A 81 -6.67 0.59 25.58
CA GLU A 81 -5.57 0.65 26.55
C GLU A 81 -5.19 -0.72 27.10
N GLN A 82 -6.10 -1.71 26.98
CA GLN A 82 -5.91 -3.08 27.48
C GLN A 82 -5.27 -3.99 26.41
N VAL A 83 -5.18 -3.55 25.16
CA VAL A 83 -4.75 -4.37 24.03
C VAL A 83 -3.32 -4.00 23.60
N SER A 84 -2.40 -4.93 23.78
CA SER A 84 -1.05 -4.78 23.24
C SER A 84 -1.04 -4.92 21.71
N SER A 85 -0.07 -4.28 21.06
CA SER A 85 0.10 -4.47 19.60
C SER A 85 0.38 -5.95 19.23
N ARG A 86 1.04 -6.70 20.13
CA ARG A 86 1.30 -8.14 19.94
C ARG A 86 0.00 -8.95 19.91
N GLN A 87 -0.93 -8.66 20.81
CA GLN A 87 -2.24 -9.32 20.86
C GLN A 87 -3.05 -9.00 19.60
N PHE A 88 -3.08 -7.74 19.18
CA PHE A 88 -3.75 -7.34 17.95
C PHE A 88 -3.20 -8.07 16.71
N HIS A 89 -1.88 -8.14 16.56
CA HIS A 89 -1.25 -8.85 15.45
C HIS A 89 -1.48 -10.38 15.51
N TYR A 90 -1.66 -10.93 16.71
CA TYR A 90 -2.07 -12.31 16.86
C TYR A 90 -3.49 -12.53 16.30
N TRP A 91 -4.46 -11.68 16.65
CA TRP A 91 -5.82 -11.76 16.09
C TRP A 91 -5.83 -11.56 14.59
N LEU A 92 -5.08 -10.58 14.07
CA LEU A 92 -4.93 -10.38 12.63
C LEU A 92 -4.38 -11.64 11.94
N LYS A 93 -3.33 -12.24 12.49
CA LYS A 93 -2.78 -13.50 11.98
C LYS A 93 -3.84 -14.60 11.95
N MET A 94 -4.59 -14.78 13.03
CA MET A 94 -5.63 -15.80 13.11
C MET A 94 -6.76 -15.55 12.11
N PHE A 95 -7.18 -14.29 11.94
CA PHE A 95 -8.16 -13.91 10.92
C PHE A 95 -7.67 -14.22 9.50
N LEU A 96 -6.44 -13.82 9.16
CA LEU A 96 -5.84 -14.10 7.85
C LEU A 96 -5.72 -15.61 7.59
N GLN A 97 -5.34 -16.39 8.59
CA GLN A 97 -5.33 -17.87 8.48
C GLN A 97 -6.74 -18.46 8.31
N TYR A 98 -7.73 -17.86 8.96
CA TYR A 98 -9.13 -18.29 8.80
C TYR A 98 -9.61 -18.11 7.36
N VAL A 99 -9.39 -16.92 6.76
CA VAL A 99 -9.80 -16.66 5.37
C VAL A 99 -8.96 -17.46 4.36
N GLN A 100 -7.67 -17.67 4.62
CA GLN A 100 -6.82 -18.49 3.76
C GLN A 100 -7.28 -19.95 3.69
N ARG A 101 -7.70 -20.54 4.81
CA ARG A 101 -8.28 -21.89 4.83
C ARG A 101 -9.62 -21.99 4.07
N ARG A 102 -10.20 -20.86 3.71
CA ARG A 102 -11.46 -20.72 2.98
C ARG A 102 -11.28 -20.11 1.60
N GLY A 103 -10.17 -20.43 0.94
CA GLY A 103 -9.93 -20.04 -0.45
C GLY A 103 -9.44 -18.61 -0.65
N CYS A 104 -9.02 -17.89 0.39
CA CYS A 104 -8.27 -16.65 0.17
C CYS A 104 -6.88 -16.99 -0.36
N CYS A 105 -6.64 -16.70 -1.64
CA CYS A 105 -5.37 -16.97 -2.30
C CYS A 105 -4.32 -15.89 -1.99
N HIS A 106 -4.73 -14.64 -1.97
CA HIS A 106 -3.85 -13.51 -1.68
C HIS A 106 -4.51 -12.48 -0.77
N TYR A 107 -3.70 -11.74 -0.03
CA TYR A 107 -4.15 -10.61 0.77
C TYR A 107 -3.11 -9.50 0.83
N TYR A 108 -3.61 -8.27 1.04
CA TYR A 108 -2.83 -7.09 1.37
C TYR A 108 -3.56 -6.31 2.47
N TRP A 109 -2.86 -5.87 3.52
CA TRP A 109 -3.49 -5.13 4.61
C TRP A 109 -2.71 -3.89 5.01
N ILE A 110 -3.43 -2.90 5.49
CA ILE A 110 -2.92 -1.62 5.99
C ILE A 110 -3.60 -1.35 7.33
N LEU A 111 -2.79 -1.04 8.34
CA LEU A 111 -3.24 -0.64 9.67
C LEU A 111 -3.10 0.87 9.83
N GLU A 112 -4.19 1.53 10.14
CA GLU A 112 -4.27 2.94 10.46
C GLU A 112 -4.91 3.13 11.84
N PHE A 113 -4.86 4.34 12.39
CA PHE A 113 -5.46 4.65 13.68
C PHE A 113 -6.49 5.76 13.48
N GLN A 114 -7.71 5.54 13.92
CA GLN A 114 -8.73 6.60 13.93
C GLN A 114 -8.30 7.73 14.87
N GLY A 115 -8.90 8.92 14.74
CA GLY A 115 -8.62 10.04 15.64
C GLY A 115 -8.86 9.74 17.12
N SER A 116 -9.68 8.71 17.39
CA SER A 116 -9.94 8.16 18.73
C SER A 116 -8.85 7.21 19.24
N GLY A 117 -7.81 6.91 18.45
CA GLY A 117 -6.75 5.95 18.79
C GLY A 117 -7.04 4.50 18.42
N ASN A 118 -8.22 4.19 17.88
CA ASN A 118 -8.59 2.82 17.55
C ASN A 118 -7.83 2.31 16.34
N PRO A 119 -7.25 1.11 16.38
CA PRO A 119 -6.76 0.42 15.22
C PRO A 119 -7.88 0.18 14.21
N HIS A 120 -7.58 0.46 12.97
CA HIS A 120 -8.48 0.35 11.84
C HIS A 120 -7.74 -0.33 10.71
N LEU A 121 -8.14 -1.56 10.40
CA LEU A 121 -7.54 -2.38 9.36
C LEU A 121 -8.32 -2.24 8.07
N HIS A 122 -7.62 -1.96 6.99
CA HIS A 122 -8.10 -2.14 5.63
C HIS A 122 -7.40 -3.35 5.02
N ILE A 123 -8.16 -4.34 4.60
CA ILE A 123 -7.65 -5.58 4.02
C ILE A 123 -8.26 -5.74 2.64
N LEU A 124 -7.44 -5.97 1.63
CA LEU A 124 -7.86 -6.45 0.32
C LEU A 124 -7.55 -7.94 0.28
N LEU A 125 -8.56 -8.74 -0.03
CA LEU A 125 -8.48 -10.19 -0.19
C LEU A 125 -8.76 -10.53 -1.66
N TRP A 126 -8.19 -11.63 -2.14
CA TRP A 126 -8.59 -12.29 -3.38
C TRP A 126 -9.08 -13.68 -3.03
N LEU A 127 -10.31 -13.97 -3.37
CA LEU A 127 -11.08 -15.10 -2.85
C LEU A 127 -11.49 -16.04 -3.99
N ASN A 128 -11.20 -17.32 -3.80
CA ASN A 128 -11.73 -18.41 -4.60
C ASN A 128 -12.74 -19.22 -3.78
N GLY A 129 -13.51 -20.07 -4.43
CA GLY A 129 -14.24 -21.14 -3.75
C GLY A 129 -13.24 -22.12 -3.10
N TRP A 130 -13.73 -22.89 -2.15
CA TRP A 130 -12.94 -23.94 -1.49
C TRP A 130 -13.77 -25.20 -1.29
N GLU A 131 -13.10 -26.33 -1.11
CA GLU A 131 -13.73 -27.60 -0.88
C GLU A 131 -13.45 -28.10 0.54
N THR A 132 -14.45 -28.70 1.15
CA THR A 132 -14.33 -29.42 2.42
C THR A 132 -14.83 -30.85 2.24
N GLY A 133 -14.40 -31.76 3.13
CA GLY A 133 -14.77 -33.16 3.05
C GLY A 133 -13.60 -34.05 2.59
N GLY A 134 -13.90 -35.22 2.14
CA GLY A 134 -12.90 -36.18 1.65
C GLY A 134 -13.56 -37.39 0.98
N ALA A 135 -12.76 -38.28 0.38
CA ALA A 135 -13.20 -39.40 -0.45
C ALA A 135 -14.32 -40.28 0.17
N LYS A 136 -14.41 -40.33 1.51
CA LYS A 136 -15.45 -41.11 2.23
C LYS A 136 -16.77 -40.39 2.42
N ARG A 137 -16.80 -39.04 2.36
CA ARG A 137 -18.00 -38.21 2.65
C ARG A 137 -18.44 -37.34 1.45
N GLY A 138 -17.74 -37.41 0.33
CA GLY A 138 -17.90 -36.48 -0.77
C GLY A 138 -17.21 -35.14 -0.49
N PHE A 139 -17.02 -34.36 -1.55
CA PHE A 139 -16.51 -33.01 -1.47
C PHE A 139 -17.69 -32.03 -1.49
N GLU A 140 -17.74 -31.12 -0.53
CA GLU A 140 -18.67 -29.99 -0.52
C GLU A 140 -17.92 -28.76 -1.05
N HIS A 141 -18.46 -28.18 -2.12
CA HIS A 141 -17.95 -26.93 -2.67
C HIS A 141 -18.58 -25.73 -1.96
N HIS A 142 -17.76 -24.79 -1.56
CA HIS A 142 -18.16 -23.58 -0.85
C HIS A 142 -17.72 -22.34 -1.61
N GLU A 143 -18.53 -21.30 -1.54
CA GLU A 143 -18.27 -19.99 -2.12
C GLU A 143 -18.38 -18.88 -1.05
N TRP A 144 -17.83 -17.71 -1.37
CA TRP A 144 -17.91 -16.53 -0.50
C TRP A 144 -19.26 -15.81 -0.70
N ASP A 145 -20.33 -16.40 -0.22
CA ASP A 145 -21.64 -15.78 -0.14
C ASP A 145 -21.77 -14.82 1.07
N VAL A 146 -22.94 -14.23 1.25
CA VAL A 146 -23.21 -13.30 2.37
C VAL A 146 -23.04 -14.00 3.73
N VAL A 147 -23.36 -15.29 3.80
CA VAL A 147 -23.26 -16.08 5.04
C VAL A 147 -21.79 -16.28 5.42
N GLU A 148 -20.94 -16.64 4.49
CA GLU A 148 -19.52 -16.83 4.76
C GLU A 148 -18.79 -15.50 5.04
N GLN A 149 -19.18 -14.42 4.39
CA GLN A 149 -18.71 -13.08 4.74
C GLN A 149 -19.05 -12.72 6.19
N TYR A 150 -20.30 -12.96 6.60
CA TYR A 150 -20.74 -12.75 7.97
C TYR A 150 -19.98 -13.67 8.95
N ARG A 151 -19.78 -14.94 8.63
CA ARG A 151 -19.01 -15.90 9.46
C ARG A 151 -17.57 -15.44 9.66
N ALA A 152 -16.93 -14.86 8.63
CA ALA A 152 -15.60 -14.33 8.76
C ALA A 152 -15.55 -13.14 9.74
N LEU A 153 -16.50 -12.22 9.65
CA LEU A 153 -16.62 -11.11 10.60
C LEU A 153 -16.97 -11.60 12.02
N ALA A 154 -17.87 -12.57 12.14
CA ALA A 154 -18.20 -13.18 13.41
C ALA A 154 -17.01 -13.90 14.06
N TYR A 155 -16.15 -14.54 13.26
CA TYR A 155 -14.90 -15.14 13.74
C TYR A 155 -13.96 -14.09 14.34
N TRP A 156 -13.77 -12.94 13.66
CA TRP A 156 -12.99 -11.81 14.19
C TRP A 156 -13.55 -11.32 15.52
N VAL A 157 -14.86 -11.05 15.57
CA VAL A 157 -15.55 -10.56 16.77
C VAL A 157 -15.49 -11.58 17.91
N LYS A 158 -15.62 -12.89 17.62
CA LYS A 158 -15.51 -13.96 18.61
C LYS A 158 -14.12 -13.98 19.27
N MET A 159 -13.05 -13.80 18.51
CA MET A 159 -11.70 -13.74 19.08
C MET A 159 -11.56 -12.56 20.03
N LEU A 160 -12.02 -11.38 19.62
CA LEU A 160 -11.97 -10.17 20.44
C LEU A 160 -12.76 -10.34 21.73
N ASN A 161 -14.00 -10.83 21.63
CA ASN A 161 -14.89 -11.03 22.78
C ASN A 161 -14.34 -12.11 23.73
N GLY A 162 -13.67 -13.14 23.21
CA GLY A 162 -13.00 -14.17 24.00
C GLY A 162 -11.89 -13.61 24.88
N ASP A 163 -11.25 -12.52 24.45
CA ASP A 163 -10.21 -11.81 25.20
C ASP A 163 -10.78 -10.57 25.95
N GLY A 164 -12.09 -10.49 26.14
CA GLY A 164 -12.76 -9.44 26.92
C GLY A 164 -13.01 -8.12 26.18
N ILE A 165 -12.83 -8.08 24.85
CA ILE A 165 -13.09 -6.90 24.04
C ILE A 165 -14.52 -6.96 23.49
N SER A 166 -15.38 -6.03 23.88
CA SER A 166 -16.80 -5.98 23.48
C SER A 166 -16.98 -5.51 22.04
N ALA A 167 -16.57 -6.33 21.07
CA ALA A 167 -16.70 -6.03 19.64
C ALA A 167 -18.08 -6.45 19.11
N LYS A 168 -18.54 -5.79 18.04
CA LYS A 168 -19.80 -6.07 17.35
C LYS A 168 -19.53 -6.35 15.86
N VAL A 169 -20.30 -7.28 15.28
CA VAL A 169 -20.19 -7.63 13.86
C VAL A 169 -20.60 -6.45 12.98
N ASP A 170 -21.64 -5.72 13.35
CA ASP A 170 -22.15 -4.56 12.58
C ASP A 170 -21.17 -3.38 12.50
N ALA A 171 -20.14 -3.37 13.36
CA ALA A 171 -19.06 -2.40 13.29
C ALA A 171 -17.94 -2.79 12.32
N GLN A 172 -18.06 -3.94 11.69
CA GLN A 172 -17.11 -4.49 10.73
C GLN A 172 -17.72 -4.46 9.32
N ASN A 173 -16.87 -4.45 8.31
CA ASN A 173 -17.33 -4.50 6.92
C ASN A 173 -16.58 -5.60 6.16
N PHE A 174 -17.31 -6.36 5.36
CA PHE A 174 -16.77 -7.32 4.40
C PHE A 174 -17.58 -7.19 3.12
N GLN A 175 -16.93 -6.85 2.02
CA GLN A 175 -17.60 -6.57 0.77
C GLN A 175 -16.85 -7.19 -0.40
N LEU A 176 -17.52 -8.09 -1.12
CA LEU A 176 -17.06 -8.56 -2.41
C LEU A 176 -17.15 -7.44 -3.44
N VAL A 177 -16.19 -7.39 -4.35
CA VAL A 177 -16.17 -6.43 -5.44
C VAL A 177 -16.30 -7.16 -6.76
N GLU A 178 -17.40 -6.94 -7.45
CA GLU A 178 -17.58 -7.46 -8.81
C GLU A 178 -16.86 -6.55 -9.80
N LEU A 179 -15.86 -7.11 -10.49
CA LEU A 179 -15.15 -6.38 -11.54
C LEU A 179 -16.12 -6.01 -12.67
N GLY A 180 -16.04 -4.77 -13.15
CA GLY A 180 -16.92 -4.27 -14.20
C GLY A 180 -18.30 -3.81 -13.74
N LYS A 181 -18.71 -4.06 -12.49
CA LYS A 181 -19.98 -3.56 -11.95
C LYS A 181 -19.72 -2.50 -10.88
N SER A 182 -20.54 -1.44 -10.91
CA SER A 182 -20.42 -0.37 -9.90
C SER A 182 -20.64 -0.91 -8.49
N SER A 183 -19.77 -0.58 -7.57
CA SER A 183 -19.83 -0.97 -6.17
C SER A 183 -19.49 0.21 -5.28
N ASN A 184 -19.99 0.20 -4.04
CA ASN A 184 -19.65 1.19 -3.03
C ASN A 184 -18.81 0.51 -1.95
N VAL A 185 -17.56 0.92 -1.79
CA VAL A 185 -16.63 0.38 -0.81
C VAL A 185 -16.28 1.47 0.19
N ASP A 186 -16.62 1.26 1.46
CA ASP A 186 -16.38 2.21 2.55
C ASP A 186 -16.85 3.66 2.22
N GLY A 187 -18.04 3.78 1.61
CA GLY A 187 -18.58 5.06 1.19
C GLY A 187 -17.94 5.68 -0.06
N VAL A 188 -17.07 4.94 -0.74
CA VAL A 188 -16.47 5.34 -2.01
C VAL A 188 -17.14 4.59 -3.15
N SER A 189 -17.81 5.32 -4.04
CA SER A 189 -18.35 4.73 -5.27
C SER A 189 -17.21 4.33 -6.19
N LEU A 190 -17.16 3.05 -6.56
CA LEU A 190 -16.27 2.49 -7.56
C LEU A 190 -17.12 2.16 -8.79
N GLU A 191 -17.11 3.05 -9.76
CA GLU A 191 -17.77 2.79 -11.06
C GLU A 191 -16.94 1.81 -11.88
N SER A 192 -17.52 0.65 -12.21
CA SER A 192 -16.87 -0.40 -12.99
C SER A 192 -15.44 -0.69 -12.52
N PRO A 193 -15.24 -1.21 -11.30
CA PRO A 193 -13.92 -1.42 -10.75
C PRO A 193 -13.10 -2.35 -11.63
N THR A 194 -11.91 -1.91 -12.00
CA THR A 194 -10.85 -2.72 -12.60
C THR A 194 -9.81 -3.07 -11.53
N PRO A 195 -8.95 -4.06 -11.75
CA PRO A 195 -7.86 -4.36 -10.82
C PRO A 195 -7.03 -3.12 -10.46
N GLU A 196 -6.77 -2.24 -11.43
CA GLU A 196 -6.03 -0.99 -11.21
C GLU A 196 -6.79 0.00 -10.32
N ARG A 197 -8.13 0.07 -10.45
CA ARG A 197 -8.96 0.92 -9.58
C ARG A 197 -9.01 0.40 -8.15
N LEU A 198 -8.99 -0.92 -7.95
CA LEU A 198 -8.85 -1.51 -6.62
C LEU A 198 -7.49 -1.17 -6.00
N LEU A 199 -6.42 -1.20 -6.80
CA LEU A 199 -5.13 -0.72 -6.39
C LEU A 199 -5.18 0.75 -5.96
N MET A 200 -5.87 1.60 -6.74
CA MET A 200 -6.01 3.01 -6.41
C MET A 200 -6.74 3.26 -5.10
N TYR A 201 -7.66 2.38 -4.70
CA TYR A 201 -8.28 2.44 -3.38
C TYR A 201 -7.26 2.17 -2.26
N LEU A 202 -6.49 1.08 -2.36
CA LEU A 202 -5.38 0.82 -1.43
C LEU A 202 -4.29 1.89 -1.52
N ALA A 203 -3.99 2.35 -2.73
CA ALA A 203 -3.01 3.41 -2.96
C ALA A 203 -3.43 4.75 -2.32
N LYS A 204 -4.75 5.04 -2.26
CA LYS A 204 -5.26 6.18 -1.50
C LYS A 204 -4.84 6.10 -0.02
N HIS A 205 -4.91 4.90 0.56
CA HIS A 205 -4.42 4.67 1.92
C HIS A 205 -2.89 4.68 1.97
N ALA A 206 -2.21 4.06 1.02
CA ALA A 206 -0.74 4.03 0.95
C ALA A 206 -0.13 5.42 0.70
N ALA A 207 -0.74 6.22 -0.16
CA ALA A 207 -0.30 7.58 -0.49
C ALA A 207 -0.56 8.62 0.62
N ARG A 208 -1.32 8.27 1.66
CA ARG A 208 -1.45 9.11 2.84
C ARG A 208 -0.07 9.32 3.45
N GLY A 209 0.37 10.56 3.48
CA GLY A 209 1.63 10.92 4.12
C GLY A 209 1.60 10.63 5.64
N VAL A 210 2.77 10.53 6.25
CA VAL A 210 2.90 10.33 7.72
C VAL A 210 2.24 11.45 8.53
N ALA A 211 1.99 12.60 7.92
CA ALA A 211 1.27 13.73 8.54
C ALA A 211 -0.26 13.53 8.55
N HIS A 212 -0.79 12.51 7.84
CA HIS A 212 -2.22 12.21 7.88
C HIS A 212 -2.62 11.80 9.30
N TYR A 213 -3.76 12.31 9.79
CA TYR A 213 -4.17 12.11 11.19
C TYR A 213 -4.24 10.62 11.60
N GLN A 214 -4.65 9.73 10.70
CA GLN A 214 -4.72 8.27 10.95
C GLN A 214 -3.35 7.59 11.03
N ARG A 215 -2.26 8.30 10.79
CA ARG A 215 -0.88 7.80 10.85
C ARG A 215 -0.01 8.49 11.88
N GLN A 216 -0.54 9.51 12.53
CA GLN A 216 0.18 10.25 13.55
C GLN A 216 0.39 9.39 14.79
N ILE A 217 1.60 9.42 15.32
CA ILE A 217 1.97 8.72 16.58
C ILE A 217 1.08 9.19 17.73
N ALA A 218 0.62 10.45 17.70
CA ALA A 218 -0.26 10.99 18.72
C ALA A 218 -1.58 10.20 18.86
N ASN A 219 -2.08 9.64 17.75
CA ASN A 219 -3.32 8.87 17.71
C ASN A 219 -3.10 7.37 18.01
N MET A 220 -1.91 6.96 18.36
CA MET A 220 -1.64 5.57 18.74
C MET A 220 -1.82 5.37 20.24
N PRO A 221 -2.31 4.20 20.68
CA PRO A 221 -2.28 3.83 22.10
C PRO A 221 -0.86 3.93 22.68
N ALA A 222 -0.74 4.25 23.94
CA ALA A 222 0.57 4.54 24.56
C ALA A 222 1.60 3.43 24.36
N ASP A 223 1.22 2.18 24.61
CA ASP A 223 2.11 1.02 24.44
C ASP A 223 2.52 0.78 22.97
N TRP A 224 1.67 1.18 22.02
CA TRP A 224 1.93 0.99 20.61
C TRP A 224 2.90 2.01 20.03
N LYS A 225 3.07 3.16 20.66
CA LYS A 225 4.03 4.18 20.23
C LYS A 225 5.46 3.65 20.15
N TYR A 226 5.80 2.71 21.01
CA TYR A 226 7.13 2.12 21.08
C TYR A 226 7.24 0.76 20.37
N ARG A 227 6.13 0.01 20.24
CA ARG A 227 6.11 -1.35 19.68
C ARG A 227 4.86 -1.59 18.86
N SER A 228 4.60 -0.78 17.87
CA SER A 228 3.38 -0.93 17.02
C SER A 228 3.34 -2.24 16.21
N GLY A 229 4.45 -2.92 16.05
CA GLY A 229 4.55 -4.01 15.07
C GLY A 229 4.53 -3.49 13.63
N ARG A 230 4.16 -4.37 12.70
CA ARG A 230 3.98 -3.99 11.29
C ARG A 230 2.69 -3.19 11.12
N VAL A 231 2.71 -2.15 10.32
CA VAL A 231 1.52 -1.35 9.99
C VAL A 231 0.98 -1.65 8.59
N TRP A 232 1.61 -2.53 7.87
CA TRP A 232 1.15 -3.09 6.60
C TRP A 232 1.82 -4.43 6.32
N GLY A 233 1.21 -5.23 5.46
CA GLY A 233 1.77 -6.49 5.02
C GLY A 233 0.93 -7.13 3.92
N HIS A 234 1.47 -8.19 3.37
CA HIS A 234 0.82 -9.03 2.36
C HIS A 234 1.25 -10.48 2.56
N ASP A 235 0.59 -11.41 1.91
CA ASP A 235 1.05 -12.79 1.87
C ASP A 235 2.36 -12.93 1.06
N SER A 236 3.10 -14.00 1.33
CA SER A 236 4.40 -14.23 0.68
C SER A 236 4.30 -14.66 -0.79
N LYS A 237 3.12 -15.06 -1.25
CA LYS A 237 2.87 -15.56 -2.60
C LYS A 237 2.19 -14.51 -3.49
N LEU A 238 1.91 -13.31 -2.96
CA LEU A 238 1.32 -12.23 -3.75
C LEU A 238 2.19 -11.97 -4.99
N PRO A 239 1.64 -12.07 -6.22
CA PRO A 239 2.40 -11.83 -7.43
C PRO A 239 2.94 -10.40 -7.48
N LEU A 240 4.23 -10.28 -7.68
CA LEU A 240 4.94 -9.00 -7.75
C LEU A 240 5.82 -9.02 -8.99
N ARG A 241 5.77 -7.94 -9.76
CA ARG A 241 6.73 -7.70 -10.83
C ARG A 241 8.00 -7.04 -10.27
N GLU A 242 9.13 -7.47 -10.77
CA GLU A 242 10.38 -6.80 -10.48
C GLU A 242 10.37 -5.39 -11.08
N GLN A 243 11.03 -4.48 -10.41
CA GLN A 243 11.24 -3.14 -10.98
C GLN A 243 12.37 -3.19 -12.01
N ALA A 244 12.23 -2.43 -13.07
CA ALA A 244 13.31 -2.16 -14.01
C ALA A 244 14.07 -0.90 -13.57
N ASP A 245 15.38 -1.01 -13.40
CA ASP A 245 16.26 0.09 -12.99
C ASP A 245 17.13 0.52 -14.17
N TYR A 246 17.10 1.80 -14.50
CA TYR A 246 17.85 2.43 -15.59
C TYR A 246 18.83 3.43 -14.99
N GLU A 247 20.12 3.20 -15.17
CA GLU A 247 21.14 4.20 -14.88
C GLU A 247 21.22 5.18 -16.05
N VAL A 248 21.13 6.46 -15.76
CA VAL A 248 21.07 7.53 -16.77
C VAL A 248 22.01 8.67 -16.42
N ASP A 249 22.35 9.46 -17.40
CA ASP A 249 23.09 10.70 -17.17
C ASP A 249 22.19 11.80 -16.55
N TRP A 250 22.80 12.91 -16.17
CA TRP A 250 22.09 14.02 -15.52
C TRP A 250 21.15 14.75 -16.46
N ALA A 251 21.49 14.89 -17.75
CA ALA A 251 20.67 15.59 -18.72
C ALA A 251 19.38 14.81 -18.96
N PHE A 252 19.50 13.49 -19.15
CA PHE A 252 18.38 12.56 -19.27
C PHE A 252 17.49 12.60 -18.01
N PHE A 253 18.09 12.49 -16.83
CA PHE A 253 17.39 12.53 -15.55
C PHE A 253 16.52 13.79 -15.40
N TYR A 254 17.05 14.97 -15.78
CA TYR A 254 16.29 16.20 -15.70
C TYR A 254 15.19 16.30 -16.77
N LYS A 255 15.44 15.80 -17.99
CA LYS A 255 14.43 15.71 -19.04
C LYS A 255 13.28 14.81 -18.58
N TYR A 256 13.59 13.60 -18.11
CA TYR A 256 12.61 12.61 -17.65
C TYR A 256 11.71 13.14 -16.53
N ARG A 257 12.28 13.72 -15.49
CA ARG A 257 11.52 14.34 -14.39
C ARG A 257 10.54 15.41 -14.87
N ARG A 258 10.92 16.21 -15.86
CA ARG A 258 10.05 17.23 -16.45
C ARG A 258 8.92 16.60 -17.26
N LEU A 259 9.17 15.54 -17.99
CA LEU A 259 8.14 14.81 -18.73
C LEU A 259 7.14 14.15 -17.77
N VAL A 260 7.60 13.45 -16.74
CA VAL A 260 6.73 12.88 -15.70
C VAL A 260 5.85 13.95 -15.06
N LYS A 261 6.42 15.10 -14.70
CA LYS A 261 5.65 16.23 -14.17
C LYS A 261 4.57 16.69 -15.13
N ARG A 262 4.91 16.86 -16.44
CA ARG A 262 3.96 17.29 -17.48
C ARG A 262 2.83 16.28 -17.61
N TRP A 263 3.17 14.99 -17.67
CA TRP A 263 2.19 13.92 -17.73
C TRP A 263 1.25 13.92 -16.52
N CYS A 264 1.78 13.99 -15.28
CA CYS A 264 0.96 14.05 -14.07
C CYS A 264 -0.01 15.24 -14.07
N VAL A 265 0.43 16.41 -14.52
CA VAL A 265 -0.42 17.61 -14.61
C VAL A 265 -1.46 17.46 -15.71
N SER A 266 -1.09 16.91 -16.88
CA SER A 266 -2.01 16.70 -18.00
C SER A 266 -3.07 15.65 -17.63
N ASN A 267 -2.66 14.53 -17.07
CA ASN A 267 -3.56 13.46 -16.66
C ASN A 267 -4.56 13.93 -15.58
N ALA A 268 -4.17 14.88 -14.74
CA ALA A 268 -5.06 15.46 -13.74
C ALA A 268 -6.23 16.25 -14.34
N ASN A 269 -6.14 16.72 -15.59
CA ASN A 269 -7.21 17.45 -16.25
C ASN A 269 -8.45 16.57 -16.51
N GLY A 270 -8.29 15.23 -16.58
CA GLY A 270 -9.39 14.28 -16.71
C GLY A 270 -10.20 14.04 -15.43
N ILE A 271 -9.78 14.61 -14.30
CA ILE A 271 -10.50 14.47 -13.03
C ILE A 271 -11.76 15.33 -13.06
N GLN A 272 -12.93 14.71 -12.88
CA GLN A 272 -14.24 15.39 -12.93
C GLN A 272 -14.46 16.32 -11.71
N ASP A 273 -14.01 15.91 -10.51
CA ASP A 273 -14.09 16.72 -9.30
C ASP A 273 -13.11 17.90 -9.39
N ASP A 274 -13.66 19.10 -9.43
CA ASP A 274 -12.92 20.36 -9.60
C ASP A 274 -11.94 20.65 -8.47
N GLU A 275 -12.31 20.32 -7.25
CA GLU A 275 -11.44 20.56 -6.09
C GLU A 275 -10.28 19.58 -6.10
N LYS A 276 -10.56 18.30 -6.33
CA LYS A 276 -9.56 17.23 -6.45
C LYS A 276 -8.63 17.51 -7.63
N ARG A 277 -9.17 17.92 -8.79
CA ARG A 277 -8.40 18.30 -9.98
C ARG A 277 -7.42 19.43 -9.66
N ARG A 278 -7.90 20.53 -9.06
CA ARG A 278 -7.04 21.68 -8.67
C ARG A 278 -5.93 21.26 -7.70
N LYS A 279 -6.23 20.46 -6.68
CA LYS A 279 -5.27 19.93 -5.71
C LYS A 279 -4.22 19.06 -6.39
N THR A 280 -4.64 18.17 -7.30
CA THR A 280 -3.74 17.25 -8.02
C THR A 280 -2.80 18.02 -8.95
N ILE A 281 -3.32 18.98 -9.72
CA ILE A 281 -2.52 19.86 -10.57
C ILE A 281 -1.50 20.67 -9.74
N ALA A 282 -1.93 21.24 -8.63
CA ALA A 282 -1.05 22.00 -7.74
C ALA A 282 0.06 21.11 -7.14
N SER A 283 -0.26 19.87 -6.79
CA SER A 283 0.72 18.87 -6.34
C SER A 283 1.72 18.54 -7.44
N GLY A 284 1.24 18.24 -8.66
CA GLY A 284 2.09 17.95 -9.81
C GLY A 284 3.02 19.13 -10.16
N ARG A 285 2.52 20.36 -10.12
CA ARG A 285 3.34 21.56 -10.36
C ARG A 285 4.47 21.72 -9.34
N ARG A 286 4.27 21.28 -8.08
CA ARG A 286 5.27 21.34 -7.01
C ARG A 286 6.22 20.14 -6.98
N MET A 287 5.98 19.11 -7.78
CA MET A 287 6.71 17.84 -7.75
C MET A 287 8.24 18.02 -7.83
N LEU A 288 8.72 18.97 -8.64
CA LEU A 288 10.14 19.22 -8.83
C LEU A 288 10.75 20.26 -7.88
N LYS A 289 9.92 20.92 -7.04
CA LYS A 289 10.43 21.92 -6.09
C LYS A 289 11.19 21.22 -4.98
N CYS A 290 12.44 21.61 -4.76
CA CYS A 290 13.24 21.13 -3.63
C CYS A 290 12.80 21.85 -2.36
N GLY A 291 12.45 21.10 -1.32
CA GLY A 291 12.09 21.67 -0.01
C GLY A 291 13.28 21.86 0.93
N ARG A 292 14.43 21.26 0.60
CA ARG A 292 15.66 21.27 1.40
C ARG A 292 16.88 21.44 0.47
N PRO A 293 17.06 22.63 -0.12
CA PRO A 293 18.17 22.90 -1.03
C PRO A 293 19.54 22.84 -0.31
N ASP A 294 19.56 23.04 0.99
CA ASP A 294 20.70 22.87 1.88
C ASP A 294 21.19 21.40 1.95
N VAL A 295 20.27 20.44 1.81
CA VAL A 295 20.60 19.01 1.84
C VAL A 295 20.89 18.49 0.42
N SER A 296 20.08 18.90 -0.55
CA SER A 296 20.24 18.51 -1.94
C SER A 296 19.58 19.53 -2.86
N PRO A 297 20.29 20.10 -3.83
CA PRO A 297 19.69 21.01 -4.82
C PRO A 297 18.72 20.28 -5.75
N TYR A 298 18.71 18.96 -5.73
CA TYR A 298 17.91 18.12 -6.63
C TYR A 298 16.95 17.25 -5.86
N ARG A 299 15.67 17.34 -6.21
CA ARG A 299 14.64 16.47 -5.66
C ARG A 299 14.43 15.27 -6.56
N GLY A 300 14.49 14.05 -6.00
CA GLY A 300 13.93 12.86 -6.63
C GLY A 300 12.41 12.98 -6.76
N ILE A 301 11.83 12.19 -7.64
CA ILE A 301 10.37 12.08 -7.80
C ILE A 301 9.93 10.64 -7.57
N SER A 302 8.68 10.48 -7.11
CA SER A 302 7.95 9.23 -7.14
C SER A 302 6.54 9.55 -7.61
N ALA A 303 5.99 8.74 -8.49
CA ALA A 303 4.67 8.96 -9.07
C ALA A 303 3.99 7.63 -9.39
N TRP A 304 2.66 7.63 -9.30
CA TRP A 304 1.81 6.57 -9.82
C TRP A 304 1.63 6.79 -11.32
N VAL A 305 2.25 5.94 -12.12
CA VAL A 305 2.26 6.02 -13.58
C VAL A 305 2.21 4.59 -14.09
N PRO A 306 1.34 4.25 -15.04
CA PRO A 306 1.35 2.94 -15.69
C PRO A 306 2.73 2.64 -16.30
N GLU A 307 3.17 1.39 -16.24
CA GLU A 307 4.47 0.97 -16.77
C GLU A 307 4.65 1.37 -18.23
N THR A 308 3.63 1.13 -19.05
CA THR A 308 3.63 1.49 -20.48
C THR A 308 3.90 2.97 -20.71
N VAL A 309 3.28 3.84 -19.91
CA VAL A 309 3.50 5.29 -19.99
C VAL A 309 4.91 5.66 -19.51
N ALA A 310 5.37 5.02 -18.42
CA ALA A 310 6.70 5.28 -17.90
C ALA A 310 7.79 4.93 -18.92
N CYS A 311 7.65 3.81 -19.63
CA CYS A 311 8.53 3.42 -20.74
C CYS A 311 8.42 4.38 -21.93
N GLN A 312 7.20 4.74 -22.37
CA GLN A 312 7.03 5.73 -23.44
C GLN A 312 7.71 7.07 -23.14
N LEU A 313 7.71 7.50 -21.87
CA LEU A 313 8.42 8.72 -21.46
C LEU A 313 9.95 8.56 -21.52
N LEU A 314 10.50 7.35 -21.31
CA LEU A 314 11.91 7.05 -21.55
C LEU A 314 12.24 7.12 -23.04
N ASP A 315 11.50 6.38 -23.86
CA ASP A 315 11.71 6.27 -25.31
C ASP A 315 11.63 7.65 -26.00
N SER A 316 10.76 8.53 -25.52
CA SER A 316 10.60 9.89 -26.06
C SER A 316 11.83 10.78 -25.86
N ILE A 317 12.71 10.44 -24.93
CA ILE A 317 13.98 11.16 -24.74
C ILE A 317 15.03 10.58 -25.66
N GLU A 318 15.12 9.25 -25.76
CA GLU A 318 16.09 8.56 -26.62
C GLU A 318 15.83 8.83 -28.11
N GLY A 319 14.54 8.81 -28.52
CA GLY A 319 14.14 9.10 -29.91
C GLY A 319 14.29 10.56 -30.35
N GLY A 320 14.40 11.50 -29.42
CA GLY A 320 14.58 12.93 -29.71
C GLY A 320 16.04 13.35 -29.88
N GLU A 321 16.98 12.44 -29.77
CA GLU A 321 18.43 12.66 -30.00
C GLU A 321 18.91 12.16 -31.38
N ARG A 322 17.99 11.77 -32.27
CA ARG A 322 18.28 11.41 -33.66
C ARG A 322 17.98 12.54 -34.62
#